data_f0c1f74adbac4b8260b9c2c6ba6d20bd
#
_entry.id   f0c1f74adbac4b8260b9c2c6ba6d20bd
#
_cell.length_a   1.000
_cell.length_b   1.000
_cell.length_c   1.000
_cell.angle_alpha   90.00
_cell.angle_beta   90.00
_cell.angle_gamma   90.00
#
_symmetry.space_group_name_H-M   'P 1'
#
loop_
_entity.id
_entity.type
_entity.pdbx_description
1 polymer ?
#
loop_
_entity_poly.entity_id
_entity_poly.type
_entity_poly.pdbx_seq_one_letter_code
_entity_poly.pdbx_strand_id
1 'polypeptide(L)'
;MRIVVCDTGPVLHLEEAGVLELLGRMGEVLIPPSVDQEVQSLRTDWTSMRPAWLRVTPLPESLGAGVRELRDAAGLGPGEAEAIVLARHLRADWLLTDDAGARVLASTLGLEVHGSLGVILWAAATGHTDLPGALASLDRLARSSLWVTPAVLAEARKAIRRLLG
;
A
#
# COMPACT_ATOMS: atom_id res chain seq x y z
N MET A 1 15.17 -1.73 11.03
CA MET A 1 14.43 -2.19 9.83
C MET A 1 13.18 -1.33 9.71
N ARG A 2 12.84 -0.89 8.50
CA ARG A 2 11.63 -0.06 8.27
C ARG A 2 10.38 -0.87 8.54
N ILE A 3 9.42 -0.25 9.24
CA ILE A 3 8.08 -0.81 9.46
C ILE A 3 7.12 -0.17 8.45
N VAL A 4 6.46 -0.99 7.66
CA VAL A 4 5.52 -0.57 6.63
C VAL A 4 4.16 -1.21 6.93
N VAL A 5 3.13 -0.39 7.13
CA VAL A 5 1.75 -0.88 7.24
C VAL A 5 1.06 -0.67 5.89
N CYS A 6 0.35 -1.67 5.42
CA CYS A 6 -0.26 -1.65 4.10
C CYS A 6 -1.78 -1.82 4.19
N ASP A 7 -2.50 -0.97 3.47
CA ASP A 7 -3.93 -1.06 3.23
C ASP A 7 -4.26 -2.03 2.07
N THR A 8 -5.52 -2.34 1.89
CA THR A 8 -6.03 -3.27 0.86
C THR A 8 -5.61 -2.89 -0.55
N GLY A 9 -5.75 -1.61 -0.91
CA GLY A 9 -5.48 -1.14 -2.28
C GLY A 9 -4.10 -1.50 -2.79
N PRO A 10 -3.00 -1.11 -2.13
CA PRO A 10 -1.65 -1.43 -2.58
C PRO A 10 -1.36 -2.94 -2.65
N VAL A 11 -1.87 -3.74 -1.71
CA VAL A 11 -1.72 -5.20 -1.77
C VAL A 11 -2.37 -5.74 -3.04
N LEU A 12 -3.63 -5.36 -3.29
CA LEU A 12 -4.41 -5.81 -4.43
C LEU A 12 -3.80 -5.34 -5.76
N HIS A 13 -3.54 -4.04 -5.88
CA HIS A 13 -3.10 -3.44 -7.14
C HIS A 13 -1.69 -3.91 -7.55
N LEU A 14 -0.77 -4.03 -6.59
CA LEU A 14 0.58 -4.53 -6.87
C LEU A 14 0.57 -6.04 -7.18
N GLU A 15 -0.34 -6.79 -6.56
CA GLU A 15 -0.54 -8.19 -6.91
C GLU A 15 -1.08 -8.34 -8.34
N GLU A 16 -2.12 -7.57 -8.70
CA GLU A 16 -2.67 -7.54 -10.06
C GLU A 16 -1.61 -7.12 -11.11
N ALA A 17 -0.72 -6.21 -10.74
CA ALA A 17 0.41 -5.80 -11.58
C ALA A 17 1.57 -6.81 -11.61
N GLY A 18 1.51 -7.89 -10.83
CA GLY A 18 2.56 -8.91 -10.75
C GLY A 18 3.86 -8.41 -10.11
N VAL A 19 3.80 -7.39 -9.24
CA VAL A 19 4.97 -6.78 -8.58
C VAL A 19 4.81 -6.67 -7.07
N LEU A 20 3.97 -7.49 -6.47
CA LEU A 20 3.75 -7.52 -5.01
C LEU A 20 5.06 -7.70 -4.24
N GLU A 21 6.01 -8.44 -4.78
CA GLU A 21 7.32 -8.71 -4.18
C GLU A 21 8.12 -7.43 -3.89
N LEU A 22 7.85 -6.34 -4.57
CA LEU A 22 8.50 -5.06 -4.28
C LEU A 22 8.18 -4.56 -2.87
N LEU A 23 6.99 -4.85 -2.34
CA LEU A 23 6.64 -4.53 -0.95
C LEU A 23 7.58 -5.24 0.04
N GLY A 24 7.84 -6.51 -0.17
CA GLY A 24 8.72 -7.30 0.70
C GLY A 24 10.16 -6.77 0.78
N ARG A 25 10.57 -5.95 -0.18
CA ARG A 25 11.88 -5.30 -0.19
C ARG A 25 11.93 -3.98 0.58
N MET A 26 10.77 -3.43 0.94
CA MET A 26 10.70 -2.14 1.64
C MET A 26 11.04 -2.23 3.12
N GLY A 27 10.84 -3.39 3.73
CA GLY A 27 11.08 -3.61 5.16
C GLY A 27 10.18 -4.72 5.72
N GLU A 28 9.82 -4.61 6.99
CA GLU A 28 8.81 -5.44 7.62
C GLU A 28 7.42 -4.92 7.22
N VAL A 29 6.67 -5.75 6.47
CA VAL A 29 5.36 -5.35 5.91
C VAL A 29 4.24 -6.02 6.70
N LEU A 30 3.36 -5.19 7.24
CA LEU A 30 2.27 -5.58 8.12
C LEU A 30 0.93 -5.15 7.54
N ILE A 31 -0.06 -6.02 7.65
CA ILE A 31 -1.46 -5.70 7.33
C ILE A 31 -2.36 -6.04 8.53
N PRO A 32 -3.39 -5.24 8.81
CA PRO A 32 -4.36 -5.62 9.83
C PRO A 32 -5.29 -6.73 9.32
N PRO A 33 -5.99 -7.44 10.23
CA PRO A 33 -6.91 -8.52 9.86
C PRO A 33 -8.00 -8.12 8.86
N SER A 34 -8.57 -6.92 8.97
CA SER A 34 -9.58 -6.44 8.03
C SER A 34 -9.03 -6.34 6.61
N VAL A 35 -7.79 -5.91 6.44
CA VAL A 35 -7.14 -5.86 5.12
C VAL A 35 -6.98 -7.26 4.56
N ASP A 36 -6.51 -8.22 5.36
CA ASP A 36 -6.38 -9.61 4.94
C ASP A 36 -7.73 -10.20 4.48
N GLN A 37 -8.80 -9.93 5.23
CA GLN A 37 -10.16 -10.34 4.89
C GLN A 37 -10.68 -9.67 3.60
N GLU A 38 -10.44 -8.38 3.43
CA GLU A 38 -10.85 -7.65 2.23
C GLU A 38 -10.15 -8.18 0.98
N VAL A 39 -8.83 -8.42 1.05
CA VAL A 39 -8.10 -9.02 -0.08
C VAL A 39 -8.62 -10.43 -0.37
N GLN A 40 -8.87 -11.24 0.66
CA GLN A 40 -9.43 -12.58 0.50
C GLN A 40 -10.81 -12.55 -0.17
N SER A 41 -11.63 -11.55 0.11
CA SER A 41 -12.95 -11.41 -0.52
C SER A 41 -12.87 -11.06 -2.01
N LEU A 42 -11.80 -10.41 -2.43
CA LEU A 42 -11.53 -10.01 -3.82
C LEU A 42 -10.70 -11.05 -4.59
N ARG A 43 -9.90 -11.83 -3.87
CA ARG A 43 -8.99 -12.87 -4.43
C ARG A 43 -9.17 -14.15 -3.62
N THR A 44 -9.98 -15.07 -4.13
CA THR A 44 -10.37 -16.30 -3.42
C THR A 44 -9.19 -17.22 -3.10
N ASP A 45 -8.11 -17.15 -3.85
CA ASP A 45 -6.87 -17.89 -3.68
C ASP A 45 -5.85 -17.19 -2.73
N TRP A 46 -6.20 -16.02 -2.19
CA TRP A 46 -5.29 -15.19 -1.40
C TRP A 46 -4.64 -15.91 -0.21
N THR A 47 -5.41 -16.68 0.53
CA THR A 47 -4.88 -17.40 1.71
C THR A 47 -3.71 -18.32 1.35
N SER A 48 -3.76 -18.95 0.17
CA SER A 48 -2.68 -19.82 -0.32
C SER A 48 -1.56 -19.06 -1.02
N MET A 49 -1.84 -17.87 -1.57
CA MET A 49 -0.89 -17.06 -2.33
C MET A 49 -0.17 -16.02 -1.47
N ARG A 50 -0.74 -15.63 -0.32
CA ARG A 50 -0.16 -14.58 0.53
C ARG A 50 1.30 -14.91 0.86
N PRO A 51 2.24 -14.01 0.53
CA PRO A 51 3.66 -14.23 0.82
C PRO A 51 3.92 -14.35 2.32
N ALA A 52 4.85 -15.20 2.72
CA ALA A 52 5.20 -15.40 4.13
C ALA A 52 5.76 -14.14 4.81
N TRP A 53 6.38 -13.23 4.04
CA TRP A 53 6.90 -11.96 4.53
C TRP A 53 5.80 -10.93 4.82
N LEU A 54 4.58 -11.11 4.30
CA LEU A 54 3.44 -10.21 4.57
C LEU A 54 2.70 -10.71 5.82
N ARG A 55 2.88 -10.01 6.92
CA ARG A 55 2.39 -10.44 8.23
C ARG A 55 1.05 -9.82 8.57
N VAL A 56 0.07 -10.66 8.88
CA VAL A 56 -1.20 -10.20 9.47
C VAL A 56 -0.95 -9.89 10.94
N THR A 57 -1.21 -8.65 11.34
CA THR A 57 -0.92 -8.13 12.68
C THR A 57 -2.21 -7.58 13.29
N PRO A 58 -2.79 -8.28 14.28
CA PRO A 58 -3.99 -7.80 14.96
C PRO A 58 -3.69 -6.54 15.78
N LEU A 59 -4.70 -5.67 15.88
CA LEU A 59 -4.66 -4.52 16.77
C LEU A 59 -4.98 -4.95 18.20
N PRO A 60 -4.35 -4.33 19.22
CA PRO A 60 -4.81 -4.44 20.59
C PRO A 60 -6.28 -4.03 20.73
N GLU A 61 -7.05 -4.74 21.55
CA GLU A 61 -8.48 -4.43 21.77
C GLU A 61 -8.71 -2.98 22.23
N SER A 62 -7.79 -2.43 23.00
CA SER A 62 -7.83 -1.04 23.47
C SER A 62 -7.87 0.00 22.33
N LEU A 63 -7.49 -0.37 21.12
CA LEU A 63 -7.50 0.51 19.94
C LEU A 63 -8.81 0.42 19.15
N GLY A 64 -9.70 -0.49 19.47
CA GLY A 64 -10.96 -0.69 18.75
C GLY A 64 -11.86 0.56 18.73
N ALA A 65 -11.89 1.32 19.82
CA ALA A 65 -12.62 2.61 19.87
C ALA A 65 -12.08 3.61 18.87
N GLY A 66 -10.76 3.74 18.75
CA GLY A 66 -10.11 4.63 17.78
C GLY A 66 -10.41 4.24 16.33
N VAL A 67 -10.47 2.94 16.03
CA VAL A 67 -10.86 2.44 14.70
C VAL A 67 -12.30 2.86 14.37
N ARG A 68 -13.25 2.65 15.31
CA ARG A 68 -14.65 3.05 15.13
C ARG A 68 -14.79 4.56 14.92
N GLU A 69 -14.08 5.34 15.71
CA GLU A 69 -14.09 6.80 15.62
C GLU A 69 -13.62 7.28 14.23
N LEU A 70 -12.54 6.73 13.70
CA LEU A 70 -12.06 7.07 12.35
C LEU A 70 -13.06 6.66 11.26
N ARG A 71 -13.67 5.50 11.40
CA ARG A 71 -14.72 5.04 10.46
C ARG A 71 -15.91 5.99 10.44
N ASP A 72 -16.40 6.36 11.62
CA ASP A 72 -17.60 7.19 11.76
C ASP A 72 -17.35 8.65 11.34
N ALA A 73 -16.20 9.20 11.74
CA ALA A 73 -15.87 10.60 11.47
C ALA A 73 -15.43 10.87 10.02
N ALA A 74 -14.71 9.92 9.40
CA ALA A 74 -14.12 10.10 8.08
C ALA A 74 -14.73 9.23 6.98
N GLY A 75 -15.71 8.39 7.31
CA GLY A 75 -16.34 7.49 6.35
C GLY A 75 -15.41 6.41 5.79
N LEU A 76 -14.39 6.02 6.55
CA LEU A 76 -13.41 5.03 6.13
C LEU A 76 -13.95 3.61 6.22
N GLY A 77 -13.50 2.74 5.31
CA GLY A 77 -13.70 1.31 5.44
C GLY A 77 -12.93 0.69 6.60
N PRO A 78 -13.25 -0.56 6.98
CA PRO A 78 -12.56 -1.25 8.09
C PRO A 78 -11.06 -1.36 7.88
N GLY A 79 -10.61 -1.76 6.70
CA GLY A 79 -9.20 -1.94 6.38
C GLY A 79 -8.41 -0.64 6.46
N GLU A 80 -8.94 0.44 5.90
CA GLU A 80 -8.33 1.77 5.93
C GLU A 80 -8.17 2.29 7.36
N ALA A 81 -9.23 2.21 8.15
CA ALA A 81 -9.21 2.67 9.54
C ALA A 81 -8.25 1.85 10.41
N GLU A 82 -8.29 0.52 10.29
CA GLU A 82 -7.36 -0.36 11.02
C GLU A 82 -5.91 -0.12 10.61
N ALA A 83 -5.63 0.05 9.31
CA ALA A 83 -4.28 0.32 8.82
C ALA A 83 -3.73 1.64 9.39
N ILE A 84 -4.51 2.70 9.41
CA ILE A 84 -4.12 3.99 10.00
C ILE A 84 -3.82 3.85 11.51
N VAL A 85 -4.72 3.20 12.25
CA VAL A 85 -4.56 3.01 13.69
C VAL A 85 -3.35 2.12 14.00
N LEU A 86 -3.17 1.04 13.25
CA LEU A 86 -2.01 0.15 13.39
C LEU A 86 -0.69 0.88 13.10
N ALA A 87 -0.65 1.65 12.01
CA ALA A 87 0.55 2.42 11.64
C ALA A 87 0.94 3.42 12.73
N ARG A 88 -0.04 4.12 13.31
CA ARG A 88 0.21 5.04 14.43
C ARG A 88 0.70 4.31 15.68
N HIS A 89 0.05 3.21 16.04
CA HIS A 89 0.40 2.41 17.22
C HIS A 89 1.83 1.89 17.16
N LEU A 90 2.22 1.37 16.00
CA LEU A 90 3.56 0.83 15.76
C LEU A 90 4.61 1.91 15.45
N ARG A 91 4.20 3.17 15.31
CA ARG A 91 5.06 4.25 14.79
C ARG A 91 5.72 3.82 13.48
N ALA A 92 4.89 3.29 12.56
CA ALA A 92 5.35 2.81 11.28
C ALA A 92 6.08 3.93 10.52
N ASP A 93 7.13 3.56 9.82
CA ASP A 93 7.85 4.50 8.95
C ASP A 93 7.00 4.92 7.78
N TRP A 94 6.21 3.98 7.22
CA TRP A 94 5.31 4.26 6.10
C TRP A 94 3.96 3.59 6.26
N LEU A 95 2.92 4.30 5.85
CA LEU A 95 1.60 3.75 5.54
C LEU A 95 1.41 3.72 4.03
N LEU A 96 1.02 2.58 3.48
CA LEU A 96 0.68 2.46 2.06
C LEU A 96 -0.83 2.40 1.90
N THR A 97 -1.39 3.35 1.16
CA THR A 97 -2.80 3.38 0.77
C THR A 97 -2.98 4.08 -0.57
N ASP A 98 -3.90 3.58 -1.39
CA ASP A 98 -4.27 4.20 -2.67
C ASP A 98 -5.54 5.06 -2.57
N ASP A 99 -6.24 5.01 -1.42
CA ASP A 99 -7.42 5.82 -1.18
C ASP A 99 -7.05 7.28 -0.87
N ALA A 100 -7.63 8.21 -1.63
CA ALA A 100 -7.32 9.64 -1.51
C ALA A 100 -7.73 10.21 -0.14
N GLY A 101 -8.89 9.82 0.39
CA GLY A 101 -9.39 10.28 1.69
C GLY A 101 -8.53 9.74 2.83
N ALA A 102 -8.21 8.45 2.80
CA ALA A 102 -7.31 7.84 3.77
C ALA A 102 -5.91 8.48 3.76
N ARG A 103 -5.39 8.83 2.57
CA ARG A 103 -4.09 9.51 2.44
C ARG A 103 -4.09 10.88 3.10
N VAL A 104 -5.10 11.69 2.84
CA VAL A 104 -5.23 13.02 3.45
C VAL A 104 -5.33 12.91 4.97
N LEU A 105 -6.19 12.04 5.47
CA LEU A 105 -6.36 11.85 6.91
C LEU A 105 -5.07 11.34 7.58
N ALA A 106 -4.45 10.31 7.02
CA ALA A 106 -3.23 9.73 7.57
C ALA A 106 -2.08 10.75 7.61
N SER A 107 -1.92 11.55 6.55
CA SER A 107 -0.94 12.64 6.51
C SER A 107 -1.21 13.70 7.56
N THR A 108 -2.47 14.08 7.77
CA THR A 108 -2.90 15.01 8.82
C THR A 108 -2.57 14.46 10.23
N LEU A 109 -2.60 13.14 10.39
CA LEU A 109 -2.23 12.46 11.64
C LEU A 109 -0.72 12.24 11.80
N GLY A 110 0.09 12.78 10.90
CA GLY A 110 1.55 12.76 10.99
C GLY A 110 2.20 11.49 10.42
N LEU A 111 1.46 10.67 9.66
CA LEU A 111 2.02 9.50 8.99
C LEU A 111 2.64 9.89 7.64
N GLU A 112 3.76 9.26 7.30
CA GLU A 112 4.30 9.30 5.94
C GLU A 112 3.54 8.29 5.08
N VAL A 113 2.88 8.79 4.02
CA VAL A 113 1.94 8.00 3.22
C VAL A 113 2.41 7.89 1.77
N HIS A 114 2.38 6.68 1.24
CA HIS A 114 2.66 6.36 -0.16
C HIS A 114 1.53 5.50 -0.75
N GLY A 115 1.44 5.44 -2.07
CA GLY A 115 0.53 4.54 -2.79
C GLY A 115 1.29 3.52 -3.64
N SER A 116 0.55 2.68 -4.37
CA SER A 116 1.12 1.66 -5.26
C SER A 116 2.12 2.23 -6.26
N LEU A 117 1.82 3.40 -6.82
CA LEU A 117 2.72 4.10 -7.75
C LEU A 117 4.05 4.48 -7.07
N GLY A 118 3.97 4.96 -5.83
CA GLY A 118 5.13 5.28 -5.02
C GLY A 118 6.05 4.09 -4.77
N VAL A 119 5.50 2.88 -4.66
CA VAL A 119 6.29 1.65 -4.49
C VAL A 119 7.15 1.37 -5.73
N ILE A 120 6.60 1.54 -6.93
CA ILE A 120 7.35 1.36 -8.19
C ILE A 120 8.44 2.42 -8.32
N LEU A 121 8.13 3.68 -8.02
CA LEU A 121 9.11 4.78 -8.03
C LEU A 121 10.23 4.55 -7.00
N TRP A 122 9.88 4.10 -5.80
CA TRP A 122 10.85 3.74 -4.78
C TRP A 122 11.76 2.60 -5.24
N ALA A 123 11.20 1.55 -5.85
CA ALA A 123 11.97 0.42 -6.36
C ALA A 123 12.98 0.86 -7.44
N ALA A 124 12.57 1.78 -8.32
CA ALA A 124 13.45 2.38 -9.32
C ALA A 124 14.57 3.19 -8.65
N ALA A 125 14.23 4.06 -7.69
CA ALA A 125 15.19 4.93 -7.02
C ALA A 125 16.22 4.16 -6.18
N THR A 126 15.85 2.97 -5.69
CA THR A 126 16.72 2.15 -4.82
C THR A 126 17.40 0.98 -5.55
N GLY A 127 17.26 0.88 -6.87
CA GLY A 127 17.92 -0.14 -7.69
C GLY A 127 17.30 -1.53 -7.58
N HIS A 128 16.07 -1.64 -7.11
CA HIS A 128 15.32 -2.91 -7.06
C HIS A 128 14.67 -3.28 -8.40
N THR A 129 14.70 -2.37 -9.36
CA THR A 129 14.28 -2.61 -10.74
C THR A 129 15.11 -1.74 -11.69
N ASP A 130 15.27 -2.19 -12.90
CA ASP A 130 15.88 -1.42 -13.99
C ASP A 130 14.85 -0.59 -14.75
N LEU A 131 15.29 0.21 -15.73
CA LEU A 131 14.41 1.08 -16.51
C LEU A 131 13.31 0.29 -17.25
N PRO A 132 13.61 -0.77 -18.03
CA PRO A 132 12.56 -1.55 -18.68
C PRO A 132 11.59 -2.19 -17.68
N GLY A 133 12.09 -2.73 -16.57
CA GLY A 133 11.29 -3.34 -15.53
C GLY A 133 10.35 -2.36 -14.83
N ALA A 134 10.85 -1.17 -14.49
CA ALA A 134 10.04 -0.12 -13.87
C ALA A 134 8.92 0.37 -14.81
N LEU A 135 9.23 0.61 -16.08
CA LEU A 135 8.22 1.03 -17.08
C LEU A 135 7.17 -0.06 -17.31
N ALA A 136 7.59 -1.32 -17.43
CA ALA A 136 6.67 -2.44 -17.56
C ALA A 136 5.77 -2.62 -16.33
N SER A 137 6.31 -2.43 -15.12
CA SER A 137 5.55 -2.46 -13.86
C SER A 137 4.50 -1.35 -13.82
N LEU A 138 4.87 -0.14 -14.25
CA LEU A 138 3.96 0.99 -14.35
C LEU A 138 2.81 0.70 -15.34
N ASP A 139 3.12 0.12 -16.50
CA ASP A 139 2.12 -0.24 -17.50
C ASP A 139 1.15 -1.32 -16.98
N ARG A 140 1.65 -2.30 -16.24
CA ARG A 140 0.79 -3.30 -15.60
C ARG A 140 -0.07 -2.70 -14.48
N LEU A 141 0.49 -1.79 -13.67
CA LEU A 141 -0.28 -1.09 -12.65
C LEU A 141 -1.41 -0.25 -13.25
N ALA A 142 -1.15 0.40 -14.38
CA ALA A 142 -2.16 1.17 -15.12
C ALA A 142 -3.32 0.30 -15.65
N ARG A 143 -3.09 -0.99 -15.84
CA ARG A 143 -4.12 -1.98 -16.24
C ARG A 143 -4.76 -2.71 -15.08
N SER A 144 -4.31 -2.48 -13.85
CA SER A 144 -4.92 -3.03 -12.64
C SER A 144 -6.25 -2.34 -12.33
N SER A 145 -6.91 -2.74 -11.26
CA SER A 145 -8.11 -2.05 -10.77
C SER A 145 -7.84 -0.67 -10.15
N LEU A 146 -6.57 -0.28 -10.01
CA LEU A 146 -6.19 1.07 -9.58
C LEU A 146 -6.55 2.08 -10.68
N TRP A 147 -7.37 3.07 -10.29
CA TRP A 147 -7.64 4.19 -11.20
C TRP A 147 -6.52 5.22 -11.13
N VAL A 148 -5.83 5.44 -12.26
CA VAL A 148 -4.75 6.43 -12.38
C VAL A 148 -4.99 7.25 -13.64
N THR A 149 -4.86 8.59 -13.52
CA THR A 149 -5.03 9.47 -14.68
C THR A 149 -3.86 9.35 -15.66
N PRO A 150 -4.09 9.58 -16.97
CA PRO A 150 -3.00 9.63 -17.95
C PRO A 150 -1.91 10.63 -17.61
N ALA A 151 -2.27 11.78 -17.00
CA ALA A 151 -1.31 12.80 -16.59
C ALA A 151 -0.37 12.28 -15.47
N VAL A 152 -0.91 11.59 -14.47
CA VAL A 152 -0.12 11.00 -13.39
C VAL A 152 0.81 9.91 -13.92
N LEU A 153 0.33 9.06 -14.83
CA LEU A 153 1.17 8.04 -15.49
C LEU A 153 2.31 8.66 -16.31
N ALA A 154 2.03 9.74 -17.03
CA ALA A 154 3.05 10.45 -17.80
C ALA A 154 4.15 11.03 -16.90
N GLU A 155 3.78 11.65 -15.77
CA GLU A 155 4.74 12.15 -14.79
C GLU A 155 5.55 11.04 -14.13
N ALA A 156 4.91 9.91 -13.81
CA ALA A 156 5.60 8.74 -13.28
C ALA A 156 6.64 8.18 -14.26
N ARG A 157 6.31 8.10 -15.55
CA ARG A 157 7.26 7.67 -16.59
C ARG A 157 8.44 8.61 -16.71
N LYS A 158 8.21 9.92 -16.64
CA LYS A 158 9.29 10.93 -16.64
C LYS A 158 10.20 10.76 -15.42
N ALA A 159 9.61 10.55 -14.24
CA ALA A 159 10.36 10.33 -13.01
C ALA A 159 11.24 9.08 -13.10
N ILE A 160 10.70 7.95 -13.57
CA ILE A 160 11.45 6.71 -13.78
C ILE A 160 12.63 6.92 -14.75
N ARG A 161 12.40 7.60 -15.86
CA ARG A 161 13.47 7.89 -16.82
C ARG A 161 14.55 8.80 -16.24
N ARG A 162 14.19 9.76 -15.37
CA ARG A 162 15.18 10.59 -14.68
C ARG A 162 16.01 9.82 -13.67
N LEU A 163 15.39 8.83 -12.99
CA LEU A 163 16.05 8.02 -11.97
C LEU A 163 17.00 6.98 -12.58
N LEU A 164 16.66 6.42 -13.73
CA LEU A 164 17.31 5.23 -14.30
C LEU A 164 17.87 5.44 -15.73
N GLY A 165 17.63 6.59 -16.31
CA GLY A 165 18.08 6.95 -17.67
C GLY A 165 19.50 7.50 -17.76
#